data_ec0abbeca0df5586cb0ef7756aa9c06d
#
_entry.id   ec0abbeca0df5586cb0ef7756aa9c06d
#
_cell.length_a   1.000
_cell.length_b   1.000
_cell.length_c   1.000
_cell.angle_alpha   90.00
_cell.angle_beta   90.00
_cell.angle_gamma   90.00
#
_symmetry.space_group_name_H-M   'P 1'
#
loop_
_entity.id
_entity.type
_entity.pdbx_description
1 polymer ?
#
loop_
_entity_poly.entity_id
_entity_poly.type
_entity_poly.pdbx_seq_one_letter_code
_entity_poly.pdbx_strand_id
1 'polypeptide(L)'
;KKAVNEEVKSQRMKTELITNVSHDLKTPLTAITTYIELLKKEDITEEERKSYIETLEKKSLRLKVLIEDLLEVSKATTNNITLNLMDVDVVNLMKQVSVEHADKFEQMGLQLRWNVPEEKSILKLDNQKTYRIFENLFVNIQKYAMPNSRVYIDVEKSEGNVTITMRNMSAVELNVRGDELTERFVRGDASRNTEGSGLGLAIARSFTEAQKGSLHIAVDGDLFKVVILWK
;
A
#
# COMPACT_ATOMS: atom_id res chain seq x y z
N LYS A 1 -13.94 -5.38 -30.34
CA LYS A 1 -14.13 -6.26 -29.14
C LYS A 1 -13.15 -5.94 -28.00
N LYS A 2 -11.83 -5.72 -28.29
CA LYS A 2 -10.83 -5.45 -27.24
C LYS A 2 -11.09 -4.11 -26.53
N ALA A 3 -11.35 -3.02 -27.28
CA ALA A 3 -11.67 -1.70 -26.73
C ALA A 3 -12.96 -1.69 -25.89
N VAL A 4 -14.01 -2.41 -26.32
CA VAL A 4 -15.27 -2.53 -25.55
C VAL A 4 -15.05 -3.29 -24.23
N ASN A 5 -14.22 -4.33 -24.24
CA ASN A 5 -13.88 -5.06 -23.02
C ASN A 5 -13.06 -4.19 -22.04
N GLU A 6 -12.15 -3.35 -22.55
CA GLU A 6 -11.38 -2.41 -21.73
C GLU A 6 -12.27 -1.32 -21.12
N GLU A 7 -13.22 -0.79 -21.88
CA GLU A 7 -14.21 0.19 -21.41
C GLU A 7 -15.13 -0.40 -20.33
N VAL A 8 -15.67 -1.60 -20.55
CA VAL A 8 -16.52 -2.30 -19.58
C VAL A 8 -15.73 -2.63 -18.30
N LYS A 9 -14.46 -3.04 -18.42
CA LYS A 9 -13.57 -3.30 -17.28
C LYS A 9 -13.31 -2.00 -16.51
N SER A 10 -13.09 -0.88 -17.20
CA SER A 10 -12.90 0.45 -16.59
C SER A 10 -14.14 0.93 -15.84
N GLN A 11 -15.33 0.74 -16.41
CA GLN A 11 -16.61 1.11 -15.79
C GLN A 11 -16.90 0.27 -14.54
N ARG A 12 -16.70 -1.05 -14.60
CA ARG A 12 -16.84 -1.94 -13.44
C ARG A 12 -15.89 -1.54 -12.32
N MET A 13 -14.62 -1.28 -12.66
CA MET A 13 -13.62 -0.81 -11.69
C MET A 13 -14.04 0.50 -11.01
N LYS A 14 -14.61 1.47 -11.75
CA LYS A 14 -15.13 2.72 -11.16
C LYS A 14 -16.27 2.47 -10.19
N THR A 15 -17.18 1.55 -10.49
CA THR A 15 -18.32 1.23 -9.63
C THR A 15 -17.90 0.51 -8.37
N GLU A 16 -17.00 -0.46 -8.45
CA GLU A 16 -16.43 -1.17 -7.29
C GLU A 16 -15.61 -0.21 -6.41
N LEU A 17 -14.88 0.72 -7.03
CA LEU A 17 -14.16 1.81 -6.36
C LEU A 17 -15.10 2.61 -5.47
N ILE A 18 -16.19 3.10 -6.02
CA ILE A 18 -17.16 3.93 -5.29
C ILE A 18 -17.82 3.12 -4.15
N THR A 19 -18.16 1.86 -4.39
CA THR A 19 -18.84 1.03 -3.39
C THR A 19 -17.93 0.66 -2.22
N ASN A 20 -16.73 0.15 -2.50
CA ASN A 20 -15.80 -0.31 -1.46
C ASN A 20 -15.21 0.86 -0.66
N VAL A 21 -14.85 1.95 -1.35
CA VAL A 21 -14.38 3.17 -0.67
C VAL A 21 -15.49 3.78 0.18
N SER A 22 -16.73 3.82 -0.31
CA SER A 22 -17.85 4.34 0.47
C SER A 22 -18.05 3.54 1.75
N HIS A 23 -17.92 2.21 1.70
CA HIS A 23 -17.98 1.36 2.87
C HIS A 23 -16.81 1.64 3.83
N ASP A 24 -15.58 1.71 3.31
CA ASP A 24 -14.38 1.93 4.11
C ASP A 24 -14.29 3.33 4.72
N LEU A 25 -14.93 4.34 4.10
CA LEU A 25 -15.10 5.68 4.66
C LEU A 25 -16.23 5.72 5.71
N LYS A 26 -17.34 4.99 5.48
CA LYS A 26 -18.50 4.96 6.39
C LYS A 26 -18.11 4.40 7.75
N THR A 27 -17.29 3.36 7.82
CA THR A 27 -16.91 2.70 9.08
C THR A 27 -16.23 3.65 10.08
N PRO A 28 -15.10 4.33 9.75
CA PRO A 28 -14.47 5.29 10.66
C PRO A 28 -15.38 6.50 10.93
N LEU A 29 -16.15 6.96 9.95
CA LEU A 29 -17.08 8.08 10.13
C LEU A 29 -18.17 7.74 11.15
N THR A 30 -18.77 6.56 11.05
CA THR A 30 -19.77 6.08 12.01
C THR A 30 -19.18 5.97 13.43
N ALA A 31 -17.95 5.45 13.54
CA ALA A 31 -17.27 5.39 14.83
C ALA A 31 -17.04 6.80 15.41
N ILE A 32 -16.57 7.76 14.60
CA ILE A 32 -16.37 9.15 15.03
C ILE A 32 -17.68 9.73 15.56
N THR A 33 -18.80 9.61 14.84
CA THR A 33 -20.10 10.12 15.29
C THR A 33 -20.56 9.47 16.57
N THR A 34 -20.39 8.14 16.71
CA THR A 34 -20.75 7.40 17.92
C THR A 34 -19.93 7.87 19.14
N TYR A 35 -18.62 8.01 19.02
CA TYR A 35 -17.78 8.45 20.14
C TYR A 35 -18.02 9.92 20.51
N ILE A 36 -18.38 10.79 19.56
CA ILE A 36 -18.84 12.15 19.86
C ILE A 36 -20.13 12.13 20.68
N GLU A 37 -21.10 11.25 20.37
CA GLU A 37 -22.33 11.11 21.14
C GLU A 37 -22.06 10.56 22.55
N LEU A 38 -21.13 9.61 22.68
CA LEU A 38 -20.70 9.10 23.98
C LEU A 38 -20.05 10.19 24.85
N LEU A 39 -19.24 11.06 24.26
CA LEU A 39 -18.62 12.19 24.96
C LEU A 39 -19.60 13.25 25.45
N LYS A 40 -20.82 13.32 24.90
CA LYS A 40 -21.87 14.24 25.33
C LYS A 40 -22.65 13.78 26.57
N LYS A 41 -22.47 12.50 26.99
CA LYS A 41 -23.08 11.97 28.18
C LYS A 41 -22.51 12.62 29.45
N GLU A 42 -23.34 12.90 30.43
CA GLU A 42 -22.92 13.55 31.68
C GLU A 42 -22.19 12.58 32.63
N ASP A 43 -22.50 11.29 32.57
CA ASP A 43 -22.03 10.26 33.52
C ASP A 43 -20.78 9.50 33.01
N ILE A 44 -19.86 10.14 32.21
CA ILE A 44 -18.63 9.50 31.76
C ILE A 44 -17.46 9.80 32.69
N THR A 45 -16.65 8.78 32.97
CA THR A 45 -15.42 8.94 33.76
C THR A 45 -14.31 9.64 32.94
N GLU A 46 -13.30 10.18 33.59
CA GLU A 46 -12.15 10.78 32.91
C GLU A 46 -11.35 9.75 32.10
N GLU A 47 -11.26 8.50 32.55
CA GLU A 47 -10.62 7.41 31.82
C GLU A 47 -11.40 7.08 30.53
N GLU A 48 -12.72 7.01 30.60
CA GLU A 48 -13.56 6.80 29.41
C GLU A 48 -13.45 7.98 28.45
N ARG A 49 -13.48 9.21 28.95
CA ARG A 49 -13.30 10.42 28.14
C ARG A 49 -12.00 10.39 27.36
N LYS A 50 -10.89 10.06 28.03
CA LYS A 50 -9.57 9.94 27.42
C LYS A 50 -9.54 8.85 26.35
N SER A 51 -10.08 7.67 26.65
CA SER A 51 -10.16 6.54 25.71
C SER A 51 -10.98 6.88 24.47
N TYR A 52 -12.10 7.62 24.64
CA TYR A 52 -12.93 8.05 23.49
C TYR A 52 -12.21 9.07 22.63
N ILE A 53 -11.48 10.01 23.20
CA ILE A 53 -10.67 10.99 22.46
C ILE A 53 -9.56 10.29 21.69
N GLU A 54 -8.82 9.36 22.29
CA GLU A 54 -7.77 8.57 21.61
C GLU A 54 -8.35 7.76 20.43
N THR A 55 -9.55 7.21 20.62
CA THR A 55 -10.24 6.48 19.55
C THR A 55 -10.68 7.42 18.42
N LEU A 56 -11.20 8.60 18.73
CA LEU A 56 -11.57 9.62 17.76
C LEU A 56 -10.37 10.06 16.93
N GLU A 57 -9.24 10.32 17.60
CA GLU A 57 -7.99 10.70 16.92
C GLU A 57 -7.55 9.61 15.93
N LYS A 58 -7.49 8.35 16.40
CA LYS A 58 -7.15 7.19 15.55
C LYS A 58 -8.07 7.04 14.35
N LYS A 59 -9.39 7.17 14.55
CA LYS A 59 -10.37 7.03 13.45
C LYS A 59 -10.34 8.22 12.48
N SER A 60 -10.07 9.43 12.97
CA SER A 60 -9.92 10.64 12.15
C SER A 60 -8.66 10.56 11.28
N LEU A 61 -7.52 10.17 11.84
CA LEU A 61 -6.28 9.94 11.08
C LEU A 61 -6.46 8.86 10.02
N ARG A 62 -7.18 7.79 10.36
CA ARG A 62 -7.52 6.74 9.39
C ARG A 62 -8.35 7.26 8.23
N LEU A 63 -9.39 8.06 8.52
CA LEU A 63 -10.25 8.67 7.50
C LEU A 63 -9.46 9.60 6.58
N LYS A 64 -8.55 10.40 7.15
CA LYS A 64 -7.64 11.26 6.38
C LYS A 64 -6.82 10.46 5.37
N VAL A 65 -6.14 9.39 5.81
CA VAL A 65 -5.33 8.53 4.92
C VAL A 65 -6.18 7.92 3.80
N LEU A 66 -7.41 7.45 4.11
CA LEU A 66 -8.31 6.90 3.10
C LEU A 66 -8.71 7.92 2.03
N ILE A 67 -8.94 9.17 2.43
CA ILE A 67 -9.27 10.26 1.49
C ILE A 67 -8.05 10.60 0.63
N GLU A 68 -6.85 10.68 1.22
CA GLU A 68 -5.61 10.93 0.49
C GLU A 68 -5.33 9.82 -0.53
N ASP A 69 -5.44 8.55 -0.14
CA ASP A 69 -5.32 7.38 -1.03
C ASP A 69 -6.31 7.45 -2.19
N LEU A 70 -7.58 7.80 -1.90
CA LEU A 70 -8.61 7.93 -2.93
C LEU A 70 -8.30 9.03 -3.94
N LEU A 71 -7.84 10.19 -3.46
CA LEU A 71 -7.44 11.31 -4.32
C LEU A 71 -6.25 10.94 -5.20
N GLU A 72 -5.26 10.21 -4.66
CA GLU A 72 -4.11 9.71 -5.42
C GLU A 72 -4.55 8.74 -6.53
N VAL A 73 -5.42 7.78 -6.22
CA VAL A 73 -5.98 6.87 -7.22
C VAL A 73 -6.81 7.60 -8.28
N SER A 74 -7.60 8.59 -7.88
CA SER A 74 -8.39 9.41 -8.81
C SER A 74 -7.49 10.16 -9.80
N LYS A 75 -6.42 10.80 -9.33
CA LYS A 75 -5.43 11.47 -10.18
C LYS A 75 -4.72 10.50 -11.13
N ALA A 76 -4.39 9.31 -10.65
CA ALA A 76 -3.75 8.27 -11.44
C ALA A 76 -4.66 7.75 -12.57
N THR A 77 -5.98 7.71 -12.35
CA THR A 77 -6.96 7.24 -13.34
C THR A 77 -7.17 8.23 -14.49
N THR A 78 -6.96 9.51 -14.22
CA THR A 78 -7.17 10.59 -15.21
C THR A 78 -5.90 10.98 -15.96
N ASN A 79 -4.81 10.21 -15.84
CA ASN A 79 -3.48 10.56 -16.37
C ASN A 79 -2.97 11.97 -15.95
N ASN A 80 -3.49 12.51 -14.86
CA ASN A 80 -3.16 13.84 -14.34
C ASN A 80 -2.12 13.79 -13.21
N ILE A 81 -1.20 12.82 -13.25
CA ILE A 81 -0.09 12.77 -12.29
C ILE A 81 1.00 13.74 -12.77
N THR A 82 1.15 14.84 -12.04
CA THR A 82 2.32 15.71 -12.22
C THR A 82 3.53 15.08 -11.52
N LEU A 83 4.62 14.89 -12.26
CA LEU A 83 5.87 14.32 -11.75
C LEU A 83 6.93 15.40 -11.61
N ASN A 84 7.61 15.42 -10.48
CA ASN A 84 8.82 16.20 -10.26
C ASN A 84 10.04 15.28 -10.32
N LEU A 85 10.54 15.05 -11.54
CA LEU A 85 11.64 14.11 -11.77
C LEU A 85 12.99 14.67 -11.33
N MET A 86 13.70 13.91 -10.51
CA MET A 86 15.06 14.21 -10.02
C MET A 86 15.90 12.94 -9.96
N ASP A 87 17.19 13.09 -9.68
CA ASP A 87 18.06 11.95 -9.45
C ASP A 87 17.76 11.33 -8.08
N VAL A 88 17.23 10.11 -8.08
CA VAL A 88 16.87 9.36 -6.87
C VAL A 88 17.71 8.09 -6.79
N ASP A 89 18.45 7.93 -5.69
CA ASP A 89 19.05 6.63 -5.35
C ASP A 89 17.98 5.75 -4.70
N VAL A 90 17.43 4.84 -5.51
CA VAL A 90 16.28 4.01 -5.12
C VAL A 90 16.60 3.05 -3.97
N VAL A 91 17.85 2.57 -3.87
CA VAL A 91 18.28 1.70 -2.76
C VAL A 91 18.31 2.47 -1.46
N ASN A 92 18.91 3.68 -1.49
CA ASN A 92 18.97 4.52 -0.30
C ASN A 92 17.59 4.96 0.19
N LEU A 93 16.72 5.38 -0.74
CA LEU A 93 15.34 5.76 -0.42
C LEU A 93 14.56 4.58 0.18
N MET A 94 14.67 3.38 -0.40
CA MET A 94 13.99 2.20 0.10
C MET A 94 14.47 1.80 1.50
N LYS A 95 15.79 1.90 1.78
CA LYS A 95 16.36 1.68 3.11
C LYS A 95 15.83 2.72 4.11
N GLN A 96 15.77 4.00 3.72
CA GLN A 96 15.20 5.06 4.56
C GLN A 96 13.75 4.75 4.96
N VAL A 97 12.90 4.41 4.00
CA VAL A 97 11.50 4.01 4.28
C VAL A 97 11.44 2.80 5.20
N SER A 98 12.31 1.78 5.00
CA SER A 98 12.32 0.60 5.85
C SER A 98 12.65 0.88 7.32
N VAL A 99 13.48 1.90 7.59
CA VAL A 99 13.81 2.32 8.98
C VAL A 99 12.58 2.87 9.70
N GLU A 100 11.71 3.61 9.00
CA GLU A 100 10.47 4.13 9.59
C GLU A 100 9.49 3.01 10.01
N HIS A 101 9.67 1.81 9.48
CA HIS A 101 8.88 0.62 9.80
C HIS A 101 9.59 -0.38 10.72
N ALA A 102 10.83 -0.08 11.16
CA ALA A 102 11.70 -1.02 11.88
C ALA A 102 11.05 -1.58 13.16
N ASP A 103 10.46 -0.73 14.00
CA ASP A 103 9.82 -1.14 15.25
C ASP A 103 8.71 -2.18 15.04
N LYS A 104 7.91 -2.00 13.98
CA LYS A 104 6.84 -2.94 13.65
C LYS A 104 7.37 -4.25 13.10
N PHE A 105 8.44 -4.20 12.30
CA PHE A 105 9.10 -5.40 11.82
C PHE A 105 9.72 -6.19 12.97
N GLU A 106 10.34 -5.52 13.94
CA GLU A 106 10.89 -6.13 15.13
C GLU A 106 9.79 -6.79 15.99
N GLN A 107 8.68 -6.08 16.26
CA GLN A 107 7.52 -6.62 17.00
C GLN A 107 6.93 -7.86 16.34
N MET A 108 6.99 -7.97 15.00
CA MET A 108 6.53 -9.13 14.25
C MET A 108 7.61 -10.20 14.08
N GLY A 109 8.84 -9.99 14.54
CA GLY A 109 9.98 -10.88 14.34
C GLY A 109 10.40 -11.01 12.87
N LEU A 110 10.09 -9.99 12.03
CA LEU A 110 10.45 -10.00 10.61
C LEU A 110 11.92 -9.62 10.42
N GLN A 111 12.64 -10.41 9.61
CA GLN A 111 14.03 -10.18 9.29
C GLN A 111 14.17 -9.73 7.84
N LEU A 112 14.53 -8.46 7.62
CA LEU A 112 14.85 -7.96 6.28
C LEU A 112 16.21 -8.48 5.81
N ARG A 113 16.24 -9.10 4.63
CA ARG A 113 17.43 -9.61 3.96
C ARG A 113 17.64 -8.84 2.66
N TRP A 114 18.66 -7.99 2.65
CA TRP A 114 19.00 -7.12 1.55
C TRP A 114 20.08 -7.75 0.68
N ASN A 115 19.82 -7.84 -0.60
CA ASN A 115 20.78 -8.18 -1.64
C ASN A 115 20.76 -7.04 -2.66
N VAL A 116 21.64 -6.07 -2.49
CA VAL A 116 21.67 -4.81 -3.25
C VAL A 116 23.05 -4.56 -3.80
N PRO A 117 23.19 -3.90 -4.96
CA PRO A 117 24.49 -3.58 -5.52
C PRO A 117 25.27 -2.62 -4.61
N GLU A 118 26.59 -2.70 -4.64
CA GLU A 118 27.48 -1.77 -3.92
C GLU A 118 27.40 -0.35 -4.52
N GLU A 119 27.22 -0.25 -5.82
CA GLU A 119 27.07 1.01 -6.53
C GLU A 119 25.66 1.60 -6.35
N LYS A 120 25.60 2.93 -6.33
CA LYS A 120 24.32 3.66 -6.28
C LYS A 120 23.44 3.31 -7.48
N SER A 121 22.16 3.11 -7.19
CA SER A 121 21.12 2.86 -8.20
C SER A 121 20.32 4.13 -8.43
N ILE A 122 20.91 5.08 -9.17
CA ILE A 122 20.32 6.39 -9.43
C ILE A 122 19.43 6.31 -10.67
N LEU A 123 18.17 6.75 -10.52
CA LEU A 123 17.17 6.85 -11.60
C LEU A 123 16.51 8.24 -11.60
N LYS A 124 16.01 8.68 -12.74
CA LYS A 124 15.20 9.90 -12.90
C LYS A 124 13.76 9.64 -12.48
N LEU A 125 13.45 9.83 -11.21
CA LEU A 125 12.15 9.54 -10.61
C LEU A 125 11.63 10.73 -9.79
N ASP A 126 10.34 10.71 -9.47
CA ASP A 126 9.74 11.58 -8.48
C ASP A 126 9.97 10.99 -7.07
N ASN A 127 10.75 11.69 -6.25
CA ASN A 127 11.13 11.20 -4.92
C ASN A 127 9.92 10.90 -4.02
N GLN A 128 8.90 11.78 -4.02
CA GLN A 128 7.71 11.60 -3.18
C GLN A 128 6.86 10.42 -3.64
N LYS A 129 6.67 10.26 -4.96
CA LYS A 129 5.90 9.14 -5.52
C LYS A 129 6.64 7.82 -5.30
N THR A 130 7.97 7.82 -5.46
CA THR A 130 8.80 6.62 -5.21
C THR A 130 8.81 6.25 -3.73
N TYR A 131 8.88 7.23 -2.81
CA TYR A 131 8.68 6.99 -1.38
C TYR A 131 7.33 6.30 -1.11
N ARG A 132 6.23 6.81 -1.66
CA ARG A 132 4.88 6.23 -1.49
C ARG A 132 4.77 4.82 -2.07
N ILE A 133 5.50 4.49 -3.16
CA ILE A 133 5.58 3.12 -3.66
C ILE A 133 6.15 2.21 -2.58
N PHE A 134 7.32 2.54 -2.04
CA PHE A 134 7.98 1.70 -1.04
C PHE A 134 7.21 1.64 0.28
N GLU A 135 6.66 2.75 0.74
CA GLU A 135 5.79 2.80 1.93
C GLU A 135 4.60 1.83 1.79
N ASN A 136 3.88 1.86 0.66
CA ASN A 136 2.77 0.95 0.42
C ASN A 136 3.20 -0.53 0.42
N LEU A 137 4.38 -0.83 -0.13
CA LEU A 137 4.91 -2.20 -0.13
C LEU A 137 5.33 -2.66 1.27
N PHE A 138 6.00 -1.82 2.06
CA PHE A 138 6.37 -2.15 3.44
C PHE A 138 5.15 -2.27 4.36
N VAL A 139 4.13 -1.41 4.20
CA VAL A 139 2.84 -1.53 4.90
C VAL A 139 2.13 -2.83 4.52
N ASN A 140 2.21 -3.25 3.26
CA ASN A 140 1.68 -4.54 2.81
C ASN A 140 2.38 -5.72 3.52
N ILE A 141 3.72 -5.70 3.58
CA ILE A 141 4.51 -6.69 4.29
C ILE A 141 4.12 -6.76 5.78
N GLN A 142 4.00 -5.61 6.46
CA GLN A 142 3.57 -5.55 7.87
C GLN A 142 2.20 -6.18 8.11
N LYS A 143 1.29 -6.06 7.16
CA LYS A 143 -0.06 -6.57 7.33
C LYS A 143 -0.20 -8.07 7.06
N TYR A 144 0.58 -8.57 6.12
CA TYR A 144 0.31 -9.87 5.53
C TYR A 144 1.47 -10.86 5.62
N ALA A 145 2.69 -10.42 5.97
CA ALA A 145 3.79 -11.34 6.14
C ALA A 145 3.61 -12.24 7.36
N MET A 146 4.04 -13.49 7.22
CA MET A 146 4.09 -14.47 8.31
C MET A 146 5.02 -13.94 9.41
N PRO A 147 4.57 -13.84 10.67
CA PRO A 147 5.43 -13.48 11.79
C PRO A 147 6.65 -14.42 11.92
N ASN A 148 7.74 -13.90 12.47
CA ASN A 148 9.00 -14.64 12.67
C ASN A 148 9.59 -15.23 11.37
N SER A 149 9.39 -14.52 10.25
CA SER A 149 9.87 -14.95 8.93
C SER A 149 10.87 -13.94 8.34
N ARG A 150 11.35 -14.25 7.13
CA ARG A 150 12.29 -13.41 6.39
C ARG A 150 11.58 -12.68 5.25
N VAL A 151 11.95 -11.42 5.05
CA VAL A 151 11.57 -10.62 3.89
C VAL A 151 12.84 -10.42 3.06
N TYR A 152 12.81 -10.84 1.81
CA TYR A 152 13.94 -10.72 0.89
C TYR A 152 13.72 -9.53 -0.03
N ILE A 153 14.74 -8.68 -0.13
CA ILE A 153 14.73 -7.48 -0.96
C ILE A 153 15.98 -7.53 -1.84
N ASP A 154 15.78 -7.79 -3.11
CA ASP A 154 16.84 -7.87 -4.10
C ASP A 154 16.74 -6.66 -5.03
N VAL A 155 17.89 -6.04 -5.34
CA VAL A 155 17.99 -4.97 -6.34
C VAL A 155 19.07 -5.37 -7.33
N GLU A 156 18.69 -5.45 -8.58
CA GLU A 156 19.59 -5.78 -9.69
C GLU A 156 19.66 -4.60 -10.66
N LYS A 157 20.87 -4.25 -11.07
CA LYS A 157 21.12 -3.22 -12.07
C LYS A 157 21.74 -3.86 -13.31
N SER A 158 21.12 -3.67 -14.46
CA SER A 158 21.59 -4.20 -15.74
C SER A 158 21.27 -3.22 -16.87
N GLU A 159 22.28 -2.83 -17.65
CA GLU A 159 22.15 -2.03 -18.89
C GLU A 159 21.23 -0.80 -18.77
N GLY A 160 21.32 -0.06 -17.66
CA GLY A 160 20.48 1.12 -17.40
C GLY A 160 19.12 0.82 -16.78
N ASN A 161 18.76 -0.45 -16.63
CA ASN A 161 17.54 -0.90 -15.95
C ASN A 161 17.82 -1.19 -14.48
N VAL A 162 16.85 -0.93 -13.63
CA VAL A 162 16.86 -1.34 -12.21
C VAL A 162 15.65 -2.22 -11.95
N THR A 163 15.90 -3.42 -11.47
CA THR A 163 14.86 -4.37 -11.05
C THR A 163 14.89 -4.50 -9.54
N ILE A 164 13.75 -4.24 -8.88
CA ILE A 164 13.57 -4.44 -7.44
C ILE A 164 12.62 -5.60 -7.24
N THR A 165 13.03 -6.59 -6.47
CA THR A 165 12.21 -7.75 -6.11
C THR A 165 12.05 -7.80 -4.60
N MET A 166 10.79 -7.77 -4.12
CA MET A 166 10.46 -7.96 -2.71
C MET A 166 9.66 -9.24 -2.54
N ARG A 167 10.05 -10.09 -1.57
CA ARG A 167 9.44 -11.40 -1.34
C ARG A 167 9.22 -11.64 0.14
N ASN A 168 8.04 -12.11 0.50
CA ASN A 168 7.72 -12.57 1.85
C ASN A 168 6.75 -13.75 1.81
N MET A 169 6.78 -14.57 2.86
CA MET A 169 5.73 -15.56 3.09
C MET A 169 4.49 -14.86 3.63
N SER A 170 3.31 -15.23 3.15
CA SER A 170 2.04 -14.75 3.66
C SER A 170 1.64 -15.49 4.93
N ALA A 171 1.03 -14.77 5.89
CA ALA A 171 0.44 -15.37 7.08
C ALA A 171 -0.87 -16.13 6.80
N VAL A 172 -1.45 -15.90 5.64
CA VAL A 172 -2.72 -16.50 5.19
C VAL A 172 -2.55 -17.08 3.80
N GLU A 173 -3.29 -18.12 3.50
CA GLU A 173 -3.31 -18.74 2.19
C GLU A 173 -3.74 -17.76 1.11
N LEU A 174 -2.97 -17.67 0.04
CA LEU A 174 -3.22 -16.76 -1.08
C LEU A 174 -3.91 -17.50 -2.22
N ASN A 175 -5.25 -17.54 -2.21
CA ASN A 175 -6.07 -18.19 -3.24
C ASN A 175 -6.41 -17.25 -4.42
N VAL A 176 -5.56 -16.23 -4.67
CA VAL A 176 -5.80 -15.18 -5.67
C VAL A 176 -4.62 -15.12 -6.63
N ARG A 177 -4.89 -14.92 -7.92
CA ARG A 177 -3.82 -14.69 -8.90
C ARG A 177 -3.11 -13.38 -8.61
N GLY A 178 -1.78 -13.36 -8.78
CA GLY A 178 -0.96 -12.17 -8.54
C GLY A 178 -1.45 -10.92 -9.30
N ASP A 179 -1.92 -11.09 -10.54
CA ASP A 179 -2.45 -10.01 -11.38
C ASP A 179 -3.71 -9.38 -10.77
N GLU A 180 -4.56 -10.19 -10.14
CA GLU A 180 -5.81 -9.74 -9.50
C GLU A 180 -5.52 -8.89 -8.27
N LEU A 181 -4.43 -9.17 -7.53
CA LEU A 181 -4.04 -8.39 -6.34
C LEU A 181 -3.59 -6.95 -6.65
N THR A 182 -3.20 -6.67 -7.90
CA THR A 182 -2.92 -5.30 -8.37
C THR A 182 -4.14 -4.61 -8.92
N GLU A 183 -5.22 -5.34 -9.18
CA GLU A 183 -6.49 -4.72 -9.50
C GLU A 183 -6.98 -3.96 -8.26
N ARG A 184 -7.53 -2.78 -8.47
CA ARG A 184 -7.94 -1.88 -7.39
C ARG A 184 -8.98 -2.57 -6.52
N PHE A 185 -8.80 -2.49 -5.19
CA PHE A 185 -9.74 -3.03 -4.19
C PHE A 185 -9.87 -4.56 -4.11
N VAL A 186 -9.04 -5.32 -4.80
CA VAL A 186 -9.01 -6.76 -4.58
C VAL A 186 -8.34 -7.01 -3.23
N ARG A 187 -9.12 -7.54 -2.30
CA ARG A 187 -8.62 -8.12 -1.05
C ARG A 187 -8.78 -9.63 -1.18
N GLY A 188 -7.74 -10.38 -0.85
CA GLY A 188 -7.91 -11.82 -0.65
C GLY A 188 -9.01 -12.07 0.39
N ASP A 189 -9.81 -13.12 0.24
CA ASP A 189 -10.96 -13.39 1.13
C ASP A 189 -10.60 -13.39 2.62
N ALA A 190 -9.40 -13.85 2.99
CA ALA A 190 -8.89 -13.85 4.35
C ALA A 190 -8.52 -12.46 4.88
N SER A 191 -8.30 -11.46 4.02
CA SER A 191 -7.89 -10.11 4.39
C SER A 191 -9.05 -9.13 4.60
N ARG A 192 -10.30 -9.57 4.42
CA ARG A 192 -11.50 -8.73 4.62
C ARG A 192 -11.63 -8.20 6.04
N ASN A 193 -11.06 -8.90 7.02
CA ASN A 193 -11.07 -8.53 8.44
C ASN A 193 -9.85 -7.70 8.88
N THR A 194 -8.87 -7.44 7.98
CA THR A 194 -7.71 -6.61 8.31
C THR A 194 -7.95 -5.14 7.97
N GLU A 195 -7.51 -4.22 8.82
CA GLU A 195 -7.60 -2.78 8.56
C GLU A 195 -6.77 -2.39 7.34
N GLY A 196 -7.42 -1.96 6.24
CA GLY A 196 -6.73 -1.49 5.03
C GLY A 196 -7.71 -1.12 3.92
N SER A 197 -7.38 -0.11 3.10
CA SER A 197 -8.19 0.35 1.96
C SER A 197 -8.14 -0.61 0.75
N GLY A 198 -7.20 -1.55 0.72
CA GLY A 198 -6.91 -2.34 -0.49
C GLY A 198 -6.32 -1.52 -1.65
N LEU A 199 -6.03 -0.22 -1.41
CA LEU A 199 -5.53 0.70 -2.43
C LEU A 199 -4.00 0.71 -2.57
N GLY A 200 -3.26 0.30 -1.54
CA GLY A 200 -1.80 0.48 -1.49
C GLY A 200 -1.05 -0.13 -2.67
N LEU A 201 -1.37 -1.36 -3.08
CA LEU A 201 -0.74 -2.00 -4.24
C LEU A 201 -1.15 -1.33 -5.56
N ALA A 202 -2.38 -0.87 -5.68
CA ALA A 202 -2.86 -0.14 -6.85
C ALA A 202 -2.18 1.25 -6.97
N ILE A 203 -1.97 1.94 -5.84
CA ILE A 203 -1.22 3.20 -5.78
C ILE A 203 0.24 2.95 -6.18
N ALA A 204 0.89 1.94 -5.60
CA ALA A 204 2.27 1.59 -5.92
C ALA A 204 2.43 1.30 -7.41
N ARG A 205 1.52 0.51 -8.01
CA ARG A 205 1.50 0.23 -9.44
C ARG A 205 1.31 1.50 -10.29
N SER A 206 0.30 2.31 -9.96
CA SER A 206 0.00 3.54 -10.71
C SER A 206 1.17 4.53 -10.70
N PHE A 207 1.85 4.71 -9.57
CA PHE A 207 3.01 5.58 -9.48
C PHE A 207 4.24 5.01 -10.18
N THR A 208 4.40 3.69 -10.18
CA THR A 208 5.46 3.03 -10.96
C THR A 208 5.24 3.24 -12.46
N GLU A 209 4.02 3.00 -12.95
CA GLU A 209 3.65 3.17 -14.36
C GLU A 209 3.74 4.64 -14.81
N ALA A 210 3.30 5.59 -13.98
CA ALA A 210 3.45 7.02 -14.26
C ALA A 210 4.92 7.43 -14.46
N GLN A 211 5.84 6.76 -13.77
CA GLN A 211 7.28 6.95 -13.88
C GLN A 211 7.93 6.00 -14.92
N LYS A 212 7.15 5.52 -15.89
CA LYS A 212 7.60 4.65 -17.00
C LYS A 212 8.18 3.30 -16.56
N GLY A 213 7.91 2.88 -15.33
CA GLY A 213 8.23 1.55 -14.83
C GLY A 213 7.07 0.56 -14.99
N SER A 214 7.30 -0.67 -14.54
CA SER A 214 6.25 -1.68 -14.42
C SER A 214 6.31 -2.33 -13.05
N LEU A 215 5.15 -2.66 -12.48
CA LEU A 215 5.02 -3.41 -11.23
C LEU A 215 4.19 -4.66 -11.49
N HIS A 216 4.77 -5.82 -11.16
CA HIS A 216 4.15 -7.12 -11.29
C HIS A 216 4.09 -7.82 -9.93
N ILE A 217 3.00 -8.51 -9.67
CA ILE A 217 2.84 -9.38 -8.50
C ILE A 217 2.76 -10.82 -8.96
N ALA A 218 3.50 -11.68 -8.29
CA ALA A 218 3.40 -13.12 -8.44
C ALA A 218 3.11 -13.76 -7.09
N VAL A 219 2.29 -14.79 -7.11
CA VAL A 219 1.95 -15.62 -5.95
C VAL A 219 2.28 -17.05 -6.30
N ASP A 220 3.03 -17.72 -5.43
CA ASP A 220 3.37 -19.14 -5.55
C ASP A 220 3.16 -19.81 -4.18
N GLY A 221 2.03 -20.49 -4.03
CA GLY A 221 1.56 -20.93 -2.72
C GLY A 221 1.42 -19.72 -1.77
N ASP A 222 2.12 -19.76 -0.64
CA ASP A 222 2.13 -18.67 0.34
C ASP A 222 3.22 -17.62 0.06
N LEU A 223 4.04 -17.80 -0.97
CA LEU A 223 5.07 -16.84 -1.35
C LEU A 223 4.43 -15.68 -2.13
N PHE A 224 4.45 -14.49 -1.53
CA PHE A 224 4.09 -13.24 -2.18
C PHE A 224 5.36 -12.56 -2.73
N LYS A 225 5.34 -12.20 -4.01
CA LYS A 225 6.47 -11.57 -4.71
C LYS A 225 6.00 -10.35 -5.48
N VAL A 226 6.66 -9.20 -5.25
CA VAL A 226 6.51 -7.98 -6.04
C VAL A 226 7.79 -7.75 -6.84
N VAL A 227 7.65 -7.43 -8.11
CA VAL A 227 8.76 -7.06 -8.99
C VAL A 227 8.47 -5.69 -9.59
N ILE A 228 9.38 -4.75 -9.38
CA ILE A 228 9.37 -3.43 -10.01
C ILE A 228 10.52 -3.36 -10.99
N LEU A 229 10.24 -2.88 -12.19
CA LEU A 229 11.24 -2.62 -13.23
C LEU A 229 11.15 -1.16 -13.67
N TRP A 230 12.26 -0.43 -13.59
CA TRP A 230 12.47 0.86 -14.24
C TRP A 230 13.56 0.75 -15.32
N LYS A 231 13.34 1.49 -16.41
CA LYS A 231 14.27 1.56 -17.56
C LYS A 231 14.88 2.95 -17.63
#